data_b0598ceead62a06e3ae24ef0cce75746
#
_entry.id   b0598ceead62a06e3ae24ef0cce75746
#
_cell.length_a   1.000
_cell.length_b   1.000
_cell.length_c   1.000
_cell.angle_alpha   90.00
_cell.angle_beta   90.00
_cell.angle_gamma   90.00
#
_symmetry.space_group_name_H-M   'P 1'
#
loop_
_entity.id
_entity.type
_entity.pdbx_description
1 polymer ?
#
loop_
_entity_poly.entity_id
_entity_poly.type
_entity_poly.pdbx_seq_one_letter_code
_entity_poly.pdbx_strand_id
1 'polypeptide(L)'
;MASIVQRNKSFSVVYTIYDGDKKKQKWETYHSYEAALRRKEQLDLIQQHENERAQYREGALAPFLEEYVELYGRIHWACSTYTSNEGLIRNYIVPFMGSMRLTEFSPNVIAALYGKLQSDPQITPSVLTNIHKLLHSAFEQAVLWEYVPRNPFQKASVPKAFPTEISMLTTDEIKILIQN
;
A
#
# COMPACT_ATOMS: atom_id res chain seq x y z
N MET A 1 -25.49 -3.77 5.84
CA MET A 1 -26.56 -2.83 6.23
C MET A 1 -27.32 -3.40 7.41
N ALA A 2 -27.54 -2.59 8.44
CA ALA A 2 -28.36 -2.95 9.56
C ALA A 2 -29.85 -2.67 9.27
N SER A 3 -30.78 -3.47 9.81
CA SER A 3 -32.22 -3.28 9.68
C SER A 3 -32.90 -3.27 11.04
N ILE A 4 -34.00 -2.51 11.19
CA ILE A 4 -34.81 -2.48 12.39
C ILE A 4 -36.05 -3.34 12.17
N VAL A 5 -36.31 -4.28 13.07
CA VAL A 5 -37.49 -5.14 13.06
C VAL A 5 -38.30 -4.84 14.32
N GLN A 6 -39.54 -4.42 14.16
CA GLN A 6 -40.48 -4.18 15.27
C GLN A 6 -41.16 -5.50 15.61
N ARG A 7 -41.15 -5.87 16.92
CA ARG A 7 -41.91 -6.99 17.46
C ARG A 7 -42.64 -6.54 18.71
N ASN A 8 -43.97 -6.55 18.65
CA ASN A 8 -44.82 -6.09 19.76
C ASN A 8 -44.42 -4.70 20.29
N LYS A 9 -43.86 -4.63 21.50
CA LYS A 9 -43.45 -3.40 22.18
C LYS A 9 -41.92 -3.16 22.12
N SER A 10 -41.17 -3.92 21.31
CA SER A 10 -39.72 -3.82 21.24
C SER A 10 -39.25 -3.67 19.80
N PHE A 11 -38.05 -3.05 19.63
CA PHE A 11 -37.40 -2.81 18.36
C PHE A 11 -36.07 -3.58 18.37
N SER A 12 -35.85 -4.45 17.37
CA SER A 12 -34.61 -5.22 17.26
C SER A 12 -33.80 -4.72 16.06
N VAL A 13 -32.56 -4.37 16.33
CA VAL A 13 -31.55 -4.06 15.27
C VAL A 13 -30.90 -5.37 14.87
N VAL A 14 -31.01 -5.71 13.59
CA VAL A 14 -30.48 -6.92 13.01
C VAL A 14 -29.33 -6.55 12.09
N TYR A 15 -28.17 -7.13 12.31
CA TYR A 15 -26.99 -6.91 11.48
C TYR A 15 -26.15 -8.16 11.36
N THR A 16 -25.28 -8.17 10.35
CA THR A 16 -24.40 -9.29 10.07
C THR A 16 -23.01 -9.01 10.59
N ILE A 17 -22.43 -9.98 11.29
CA ILE A 17 -21.02 -10.00 11.66
C ILE A 17 -20.32 -11.17 10.96
N TYR A 18 -19.05 -11.00 10.63
CA TYR A 18 -18.19 -12.05 10.09
C TYR A 18 -17.27 -12.55 11.20
N ASP A 19 -17.26 -13.87 11.41
CA ASP A 19 -16.37 -14.56 12.36
C ASP A 19 -15.50 -15.51 11.53
N GLY A 20 -14.36 -15.00 11.04
CA GLY A 20 -13.62 -15.64 9.95
C GLY A 20 -14.46 -15.70 8.67
N ASP A 21 -14.57 -16.86 8.04
CA ASP A 21 -15.37 -17.08 6.82
C ASP A 21 -16.87 -17.29 7.10
N LYS A 22 -17.28 -17.32 8.38
CA LYS A 22 -18.68 -17.59 8.75
C LYS A 22 -19.47 -16.32 8.95
N LYS A 23 -20.56 -16.20 8.23
CA LYS A 23 -21.54 -15.13 8.34
C LYS A 23 -22.52 -15.45 9.47
N LYS A 24 -22.59 -14.59 10.49
CA LYS A 24 -23.54 -14.71 11.62
C LYS A 24 -24.42 -13.47 11.69
N GLN A 25 -25.73 -13.68 11.91
CA GLN A 25 -26.65 -12.60 12.23
C GLN A 25 -26.67 -12.33 13.73
N LYS A 26 -26.59 -11.07 14.13
CA LYS A 26 -26.70 -10.61 15.50
C LYS A 26 -27.95 -9.76 15.66
N TRP A 27 -28.62 -9.92 16.80
CA TRP A 27 -29.85 -9.25 17.16
C TRP A 27 -29.62 -8.48 18.45
N GLU A 28 -29.93 -7.18 18.46
CA GLU A 28 -29.89 -6.33 19.63
C GLU A 28 -31.27 -5.72 19.81
N THR A 29 -31.90 -5.94 20.98
CA THR A 29 -33.27 -5.51 21.24
C THR A 29 -33.32 -4.27 22.13
N TYR A 30 -34.11 -3.30 21.72
CA TYR A 30 -34.29 -2.01 22.38
C TYR A 30 -35.77 -1.78 22.68
N HIS A 31 -36.06 -1.06 23.77
CA HIS A 31 -37.42 -0.69 24.16
C HIS A 31 -37.90 0.63 23.53
N SER A 32 -36.98 1.42 22.98
CA SER A 32 -37.26 2.67 22.30
C SER A 32 -36.84 2.58 20.84
N TYR A 33 -37.69 3.10 19.94
CA TYR A 33 -37.36 3.23 18.50
C TYR A 33 -36.14 4.13 18.26
N GLU A 34 -36.05 5.25 19.00
CA GLU A 34 -34.92 6.17 18.89
C GLU A 34 -33.58 5.50 19.25
N ALA A 35 -33.57 4.67 20.31
CA ALA A 35 -32.37 3.93 20.70
C ALA A 35 -31.95 2.91 19.62
N ALA A 36 -32.93 2.20 19.05
CA ALA A 36 -32.69 1.29 17.94
C ALA A 36 -32.18 2.03 16.67
N LEU A 37 -32.71 3.22 16.38
CA LEU A 37 -32.31 4.03 15.26
C LEU A 37 -30.88 4.53 15.42
N ARG A 38 -30.51 5.09 16.58
CA ARG A 38 -29.12 5.52 16.85
C ARG A 38 -28.13 4.37 16.71
N ARG A 39 -28.50 3.18 17.20
CA ARG A 39 -27.64 2.01 17.06
C ARG A 39 -27.50 1.55 15.62
N LYS A 40 -28.59 1.58 14.85
CA LYS A 40 -28.56 1.30 13.41
C LYS A 40 -27.62 2.26 12.68
N GLU A 41 -27.75 3.57 12.92
CA GLU A 41 -26.90 4.59 12.28
C GLU A 41 -25.41 4.38 12.62
N GLN A 42 -25.08 4.07 13.89
CA GLN A 42 -23.70 3.72 14.26
C GLN A 42 -23.18 2.50 13.51
N LEU A 43 -24.00 1.45 13.38
CA LEU A 43 -23.62 0.23 12.66
C LEU A 43 -23.48 0.48 11.14
N ASP A 44 -24.35 1.30 10.57
CA ASP A 44 -24.26 1.66 9.14
C ASP A 44 -23.01 2.51 8.85
N LEU A 45 -22.64 3.44 9.75
CA LEU A 45 -21.38 4.19 9.65
C LEU A 45 -20.15 3.26 9.73
N ILE A 46 -20.13 2.34 10.70
CA ILE A 46 -19.04 1.35 10.82
C ILE A 46 -18.94 0.51 9.54
N GLN A 47 -20.09 0.03 9.03
CA GLN A 47 -20.13 -0.77 7.81
C GLN A 47 -19.68 0.02 6.57
N GLN A 48 -20.02 1.30 6.50
CA GLN A 48 -19.58 2.18 5.42
C GLN A 48 -18.06 2.34 5.45
N HIS A 49 -17.47 2.62 6.62
CA HIS A 49 -16.01 2.70 6.78
C HIS A 49 -15.30 1.37 6.48
N GLU A 50 -15.90 0.24 6.89
CA GLU A 50 -15.35 -1.08 6.54
C GLU A 50 -15.41 -1.36 5.03
N ASN A 51 -16.47 -0.95 4.35
CA ASN A 51 -16.59 -1.10 2.90
C ASN A 51 -15.60 -0.20 2.15
N GLU A 52 -15.42 1.04 2.58
CA GLU A 52 -14.41 1.96 2.04
C GLU A 52 -13.01 1.35 2.21
N ARG A 53 -12.67 0.86 3.42
CA ARG A 53 -11.41 0.16 3.68
C ARG A 53 -11.25 -1.12 2.83
N ALA A 54 -12.32 -1.90 2.64
CA ALA A 54 -12.28 -3.08 1.78
C ALA A 54 -11.99 -2.71 0.32
N GLN A 55 -12.57 -1.63 -0.17
CA GLN A 55 -12.31 -1.12 -1.52
C GLN A 55 -10.84 -0.74 -1.70
N TYR A 56 -10.20 -0.12 -0.70
CA TYR A 56 -8.77 0.17 -0.72
C TYR A 56 -7.90 -1.08 -0.56
N ARG A 57 -8.29 -2.05 0.27
CA ARG A 57 -7.60 -3.35 0.40
C ARG A 57 -7.60 -4.16 -0.89
N GLU A 58 -8.69 -4.10 -1.65
CA GLU A 58 -8.82 -4.72 -2.98
C GLU A 58 -8.26 -3.83 -4.09
N GLY A 59 -7.88 -2.59 -3.76
CA GLY A 59 -7.36 -1.61 -4.69
C GLY A 59 -6.00 -2.00 -5.27
N ALA A 60 -5.77 -1.59 -6.50
CA ALA A 60 -4.49 -1.75 -7.18
C ALA A 60 -3.43 -0.82 -6.56
N LEU A 61 -2.15 -1.18 -6.74
CA LEU A 61 -1.02 -0.42 -6.23
C LEU A 61 -0.96 1.00 -6.82
N ALA A 62 -1.30 1.18 -8.11
CA ALA A 62 -1.19 2.48 -8.76
C ALA A 62 -2.06 3.57 -8.11
N PRO A 63 -3.39 3.40 -7.91
CA PRO A 63 -4.22 4.37 -7.21
C PRO A 63 -3.76 4.63 -5.77
N PHE A 64 -3.32 3.60 -5.07
CA PHE A 64 -2.78 3.75 -3.72
C PHE A 64 -1.51 4.62 -3.69
N LEU A 65 -0.60 4.46 -4.65
CA LEU A 65 0.60 5.28 -4.74
C LEU A 65 0.29 6.73 -5.11
N GLU A 66 -0.72 6.99 -5.93
CA GLU A 66 -1.20 8.34 -6.21
C GLU A 66 -1.68 9.01 -4.92
N GLU A 67 -2.52 8.33 -4.15
CA GLU A 67 -2.99 8.81 -2.86
C GLU A 67 -1.84 9.02 -1.86
N TYR A 68 -0.90 8.08 -1.78
CA TYR A 68 0.28 8.17 -0.93
C TYR A 68 1.15 9.41 -1.27
N VAL A 69 1.36 9.69 -2.54
CA VAL A 69 2.09 10.88 -2.99
C VAL A 69 1.33 12.16 -2.61
N GLU A 70 0.02 12.20 -2.81
CA GLU A 70 -0.81 13.37 -2.49
C GLU A 70 -0.89 13.64 -0.99
N LEU A 71 -1.23 12.64 -0.19
CA LEU A 71 -1.52 12.82 1.23
C LEU A 71 -0.27 12.80 2.11
N TYR A 72 0.75 12.03 1.73
CA TYR A 72 1.99 11.89 2.50
C TYR A 72 3.16 12.61 1.83
N GLY A 73 3.38 12.34 0.55
CA GLY A 73 4.55 12.82 -0.18
C GLY A 73 4.63 14.34 -0.24
N ARG A 74 3.54 15.02 -0.54
CA ARG A 74 3.49 16.49 -0.60
C ARG A 74 3.82 17.19 0.71
N ILE A 75 3.51 16.55 1.82
CA ILE A 75 3.69 17.13 3.16
C ILE A 75 5.09 16.84 3.71
N HIS A 76 5.61 15.63 3.45
CA HIS A 76 6.79 15.13 4.14
C HIS A 76 8.07 15.10 3.28
N TRP A 77 7.95 15.17 1.94
CA TRP A 77 9.12 15.07 1.06
C TRP A 77 9.66 16.44 0.67
N ALA A 78 11.00 16.55 0.64
CA ALA A 78 11.65 17.66 -0.05
C ALA A 78 11.33 17.60 -1.57
N CYS A 79 11.36 18.75 -2.23
CA CYS A 79 11.02 18.87 -3.65
C CYS A 79 11.81 17.91 -4.56
N SER A 80 13.11 17.74 -4.31
CA SER A 80 13.95 16.80 -5.05
C SER A 80 13.55 15.34 -4.83
N THR A 81 13.19 14.98 -3.59
CA THR A 81 12.70 13.64 -3.23
C THR A 81 11.35 13.36 -3.88
N TYR A 82 10.46 14.35 -3.88
CA TYR A 82 9.15 14.27 -4.54
C TYR A 82 9.31 13.93 -6.03
N THR A 83 10.09 14.74 -6.75
CA THR A 83 10.33 14.55 -8.20
C THR A 83 10.97 13.18 -8.49
N SER A 84 11.94 12.77 -7.65
CA SER A 84 12.61 11.47 -7.81
C SER A 84 11.65 10.30 -7.58
N ASN A 85 10.84 10.36 -6.52
CA ASN A 85 9.88 9.31 -6.18
C ASN A 85 8.75 9.22 -7.20
N GLU A 86 8.23 10.37 -7.66
CA GLU A 86 7.22 10.42 -8.74
C GLU A 86 7.77 9.78 -10.03
N GLY A 87 9.02 10.08 -10.38
CA GLY A 87 9.71 9.45 -11.50
C GLY A 87 9.85 7.93 -11.35
N LEU A 88 10.20 7.44 -10.15
CA LEU A 88 10.26 6.01 -9.87
C LEU A 88 8.90 5.33 -9.99
N ILE A 89 7.86 5.96 -9.44
CA ILE A 89 6.49 5.43 -9.51
C ILE A 89 6.05 5.31 -10.96
N ARG A 90 6.13 6.41 -11.72
CA ARG A 90 5.62 6.48 -13.07
C ARG A 90 6.38 5.59 -14.06
N ASN A 91 7.71 5.58 -13.97
CA ASN A 91 8.54 4.94 -14.99
C ASN A 91 8.83 3.47 -14.70
N TYR A 92 8.84 3.05 -13.42
CA TYR A 92 9.27 1.71 -13.03
C TYR A 92 8.21 0.93 -12.24
N ILE A 93 7.51 1.57 -11.30
CA ILE A 93 6.62 0.81 -10.40
C ILE A 93 5.28 0.54 -11.10
N VAL A 94 4.61 1.57 -11.60
CA VAL A 94 3.29 1.44 -12.22
C VAL A 94 3.29 0.50 -13.44
N PRO A 95 4.26 0.57 -14.38
CA PRO A 95 4.28 -0.32 -15.53
C PRO A 95 4.45 -1.80 -15.17
N PHE A 96 5.21 -2.12 -14.13
CA PHE A 96 5.53 -3.50 -13.76
C PHE A 96 4.58 -4.12 -12.73
N MET A 97 4.02 -3.32 -11.83
CA MET A 97 3.24 -3.82 -10.70
C MET A 97 2.03 -2.95 -10.31
N GLY A 98 1.74 -1.89 -11.05
CA GLY A 98 0.67 -0.94 -10.70
C GLY A 98 -0.73 -1.54 -10.69
N SER A 99 -0.99 -2.58 -11.48
CA SER A 99 -2.27 -3.29 -11.53
C SER A 99 -2.45 -4.34 -10.43
N MET A 100 -1.37 -4.69 -9.70
CA MET A 100 -1.44 -5.69 -8.63
C MET A 100 -2.18 -5.12 -7.42
N ARG A 101 -2.97 -5.96 -6.75
CA ARG A 101 -3.66 -5.59 -5.52
C ARG A 101 -2.68 -5.52 -4.35
N LEU A 102 -2.93 -4.62 -3.39
CA LEU A 102 -2.08 -4.48 -2.20
C LEU A 102 -1.97 -5.80 -1.39
N THR A 103 -3.01 -6.61 -1.40
CA THR A 103 -3.05 -7.91 -0.72
C THR A 103 -2.25 -9.03 -1.41
N GLU A 104 -1.92 -8.87 -2.68
CA GLU A 104 -1.16 -9.85 -3.46
C GLU A 104 0.35 -9.78 -3.18
N PHE A 105 0.82 -8.69 -2.57
CA PHE A 105 2.22 -8.53 -2.23
C PHE A 105 2.62 -9.46 -1.08
N SER A 106 3.47 -10.42 -1.39
CA SER A 106 4.13 -11.31 -0.44
C SER A 106 5.64 -11.26 -0.66
N PRO A 107 6.47 -11.65 0.31
CA PRO A 107 7.94 -11.68 0.12
C PRO A 107 8.39 -12.45 -1.12
N ASN A 108 7.73 -13.55 -1.45
CA ASN A 108 8.03 -14.36 -2.64
C ASN A 108 7.66 -13.63 -3.94
N VAL A 109 6.50 -12.96 -3.98
CA VAL A 109 6.06 -12.16 -5.12
C VAL A 109 7.02 -10.98 -5.33
N ILE A 110 7.42 -10.31 -4.26
CA ILE A 110 8.39 -9.21 -4.32
C ILE A 110 9.73 -9.68 -4.86
N ALA A 111 10.23 -10.83 -4.42
CA ALA A 111 11.47 -11.41 -4.95
C ALA A 111 11.36 -11.72 -6.45
N ALA A 112 10.24 -12.28 -6.91
CA ALA A 112 10.00 -12.54 -8.32
C ALA A 112 9.91 -11.25 -9.16
N LEU A 113 9.28 -10.19 -8.61
CA LEU A 113 9.22 -8.86 -9.24
C LEU A 113 10.62 -8.25 -9.37
N TYR A 114 11.44 -8.34 -8.34
CA TYR A 114 12.83 -7.85 -8.40
C TYR A 114 13.65 -8.62 -9.43
N GLY A 115 13.46 -9.93 -9.57
CA GLY A 115 14.08 -10.71 -10.64
C GLY A 115 13.70 -10.22 -12.04
N LYS A 116 12.43 -9.88 -12.25
CA LYS A 116 11.95 -9.29 -13.51
C LYS A 116 12.55 -7.89 -13.75
N LEU A 117 12.56 -7.04 -12.73
CA LEU A 117 13.14 -5.70 -12.82
C LEU A 117 14.64 -5.73 -13.12
N GLN A 118 15.39 -6.68 -12.55
CA GLN A 118 16.82 -6.86 -12.84
C GLN A 118 17.10 -7.32 -14.27
N SER A 119 16.14 -7.95 -14.93
CA SER A 119 16.27 -8.38 -16.33
C SER A 119 16.17 -7.21 -17.32
N ASP A 120 15.71 -6.04 -16.87
CA ASP A 120 15.66 -4.82 -17.67
C ASP A 120 17.00 -4.08 -17.60
N PRO A 121 17.71 -3.89 -18.74
CA PRO A 121 19.01 -3.20 -18.77
C PRO A 121 18.96 -1.75 -18.26
N GLN A 122 17.79 -1.13 -18.25
CA GLN A 122 17.61 0.26 -17.79
C GLN A 122 17.52 0.36 -16.26
N ILE A 123 17.31 -0.76 -15.57
CA ILE A 123 17.15 -0.79 -14.12
C ILE A 123 18.45 -1.17 -13.44
N THR A 124 19.17 -0.15 -12.99
CA THR A 124 20.40 -0.36 -12.22
C THR A 124 20.09 -0.87 -10.80
N PRO A 125 21.04 -1.55 -10.14
CA PRO A 125 20.87 -1.96 -8.74
C PRO A 125 20.55 -0.83 -7.78
N SER A 126 21.03 0.39 -8.07
CA SER A 126 20.71 1.60 -7.30
C SER A 126 19.23 1.99 -7.47
N VAL A 127 18.70 1.95 -8.69
CA VAL A 127 17.29 2.20 -8.99
C VAL A 127 16.41 1.18 -8.25
N LEU A 128 16.77 -0.11 -8.30
CA LEU A 128 16.04 -1.16 -7.59
C LEU A 128 16.03 -0.95 -6.07
N THR A 129 17.16 -0.50 -5.50
CA THR A 129 17.25 -0.16 -4.07
C THR A 129 16.32 1.00 -3.73
N ASN A 130 16.24 2.01 -4.58
CA ASN A 130 15.35 3.16 -4.36
C ASN A 130 13.87 2.78 -4.52
N ILE A 131 13.54 1.92 -5.48
CA ILE A 131 12.19 1.34 -5.60
C ILE A 131 11.81 0.59 -4.33
N HIS A 132 12.72 -0.25 -3.79
CA HIS A 132 12.45 -0.97 -2.55
C HIS A 132 12.19 -0.01 -1.37
N LYS A 133 13.06 1.00 -1.19
CA LYS A 133 12.89 1.98 -0.10
C LYS A 133 11.56 2.71 -0.20
N LEU A 134 11.19 3.13 -1.41
CA LEU A 134 9.93 3.82 -1.65
C LEU A 134 8.73 2.93 -1.35
N LEU A 135 8.71 1.70 -1.87
CA LEU A 135 7.62 0.75 -1.63
C LEU A 135 7.56 0.32 -0.15
N HIS A 136 8.70 0.12 0.50
CA HIS A 136 8.75 -0.16 1.93
C HIS A 136 8.07 0.97 2.73
N SER A 137 8.41 2.23 2.46
CA SER A 137 7.81 3.39 3.12
C SER A 137 6.32 3.54 2.80
N ALA A 138 5.92 3.32 1.54
CA ALA A 138 4.52 3.37 1.13
C ALA A 138 3.69 2.29 1.84
N PHE A 139 4.21 1.06 1.95
CA PHE A 139 3.50 -0.01 2.66
C PHE A 139 3.53 0.14 4.19
N GLU A 140 4.53 0.81 4.78
CA GLU A 140 4.44 1.25 6.19
C GLU A 140 3.24 2.19 6.37
N GLN A 141 3.06 3.15 5.46
CA GLN A 141 1.91 4.05 5.50
C GLN A 141 0.60 3.32 5.23
N ALA A 142 0.58 2.33 4.33
CA ALA A 142 -0.59 1.48 4.09
C ALA A 142 -1.02 0.68 5.34
N VAL A 143 -0.05 0.27 6.18
CA VAL A 143 -0.34 -0.35 7.48
C VAL A 143 -0.95 0.67 8.45
N LEU A 144 -0.41 1.89 8.52
CA LEU A 144 -0.95 2.97 9.36
C LEU A 144 -2.36 3.40 8.93
N TRP A 145 -2.63 3.38 7.63
CA TRP A 145 -3.97 3.64 7.08
C TRP A 145 -4.89 2.41 7.11
N GLU A 146 -4.41 1.29 7.68
CA GLU A 146 -5.13 0.02 7.81
C GLU A 146 -5.57 -0.62 6.48
N TYR A 147 -4.90 -0.27 5.36
CA TYR A 147 -5.13 -0.89 4.05
C TYR A 147 -4.58 -2.31 3.97
N VAL A 148 -3.48 -2.57 4.67
CA VAL A 148 -2.89 -3.90 4.80
C VAL A 148 -2.54 -4.21 6.26
N PRO A 149 -2.63 -5.47 6.70
CA PRO A 149 -2.39 -5.82 8.10
C PRO A 149 -0.90 -5.80 8.48
N ARG A 150 0.00 -5.87 7.52
CA ARG A 150 1.46 -5.90 7.72
C ARG A 150 2.16 -5.45 6.44
N ASN A 151 3.37 -4.93 6.61
CA ASN A 151 4.22 -4.55 5.49
C ASN A 151 4.97 -5.78 4.93
N PRO A 152 4.70 -6.22 3.69
CA PRO A 152 5.37 -7.37 3.10
C PRO A 152 6.84 -7.10 2.75
N PHE A 153 7.22 -5.83 2.58
CA PHE A 153 8.58 -5.42 2.24
C PHE A 153 9.56 -5.50 3.42
N GLN A 154 9.09 -5.58 4.69
CA GLN A 154 9.97 -5.76 5.86
C GLN A 154 10.82 -7.02 5.79
N LYS A 155 10.30 -8.10 5.19
CA LYS A 155 10.98 -9.39 5.05
C LYS A 155 11.57 -9.62 3.66
N ALA A 156 11.36 -8.68 2.74
CA ALA A 156 11.90 -8.75 1.40
C ALA A 156 13.33 -8.21 1.39
N SER A 157 14.26 -8.95 0.79
CA SER A 157 15.63 -8.49 0.59
C SER A 157 15.80 -7.98 -0.84
N VAL A 158 16.45 -6.83 -0.98
CA VAL A 158 16.90 -6.35 -2.29
C VAL A 158 18.07 -7.22 -2.74
N PRO A 159 18.09 -7.72 -3.98
CA PRO A 159 19.28 -8.39 -4.52
C PRO A 159 20.49 -7.47 -4.40
N LYS A 160 21.59 -7.99 -3.84
CA LYS A 160 22.82 -7.21 -3.68
C LYS A 160 23.35 -6.81 -5.05
N ALA A 161 23.66 -5.53 -5.22
CA ALA A 161 24.47 -5.09 -6.35
C ALA A 161 25.84 -5.75 -6.23
N PHE A 162 26.30 -6.39 -7.31
CA PHE A 162 27.73 -6.69 -7.39
C PHE A 162 28.47 -5.35 -7.41
N PRO A 163 29.51 -5.16 -6.60
CA PRO A 163 30.29 -3.95 -6.63
C PRO A 163 30.85 -3.82 -8.07
N THR A 164 30.39 -2.82 -8.77
CA THR A 164 31.04 -2.41 -10.03
C THR A 164 32.41 -1.89 -9.63
N GLU A 165 33.48 -2.52 -10.08
CA GLU A 165 34.83 -1.99 -9.90
C GLU A 165 34.82 -0.58 -10.49
N ILE A 166 34.98 0.41 -9.63
CA ILE A 166 35.24 1.78 -10.05
C ILE A 166 36.67 1.76 -10.57
N SER A 167 36.85 1.69 -11.89
CA SER A 167 38.15 1.91 -12.48
C SER A 167 38.55 3.35 -12.19
N MET A 168 39.39 3.55 -11.20
CA MET A 168 40.01 4.86 -10.99
C MET A 168 40.96 5.14 -12.17
N LEU A 169 40.82 6.33 -12.72
CA LEU A 169 41.77 6.82 -13.73
C LEU A 169 43.20 6.69 -13.22
N THR A 170 44.03 6.06 -13.95
CA THR A 170 45.46 5.96 -13.64
C THR A 170 46.11 7.34 -13.71
N THR A 171 47.22 7.52 -12.99
CA THR A 171 47.95 8.80 -12.93
C THR A 171 48.33 9.29 -14.33
N ASP A 172 48.54 8.39 -15.30
CA ASP A 172 48.89 8.72 -16.67
C ASP A 172 47.70 9.16 -17.49
N GLU A 173 46.50 8.59 -17.28
CA GLU A 173 45.25 9.04 -17.88
C GLU A 173 44.85 10.44 -17.36
N ILE A 174 45.11 10.72 -16.09
CA ILE A 174 44.90 12.06 -15.50
C ILE A 174 45.84 13.09 -16.14
N LYS A 175 47.10 12.74 -16.36
CA LYS A 175 48.06 13.64 -17.04
C LYS A 175 47.64 13.99 -18.47
N ILE A 176 47.11 13.00 -19.22
CA ILE A 176 46.60 13.23 -20.59
C ILE A 176 45.40 14.17 -20.60
N LEU A 177 44.51 14.09 -19.61
CA LEU A 177 43.34 14.97 -19.46
C LEU A 177 43.70 16.42 -19.11
N ILE A 178 44.81 16.65 -18.43
CA ILE A 178 45.24 17.99 -18.01
C ILE A 178 46.08 18.68 -19.12
N GLN A 179 46.61 17.94 -20.08
CA GLN A 179 47.44 18.47 -21.19
C GLN A 179 46.66 18.83 -22.46
N ASN A 180 45.34 18.60 -22.49
CA ASN A 180 44.39 19.05 -23.51
C ASN A 180 43.49 20.18 -23.01
#